data_b69900dbf3a2baa1645ed5e739d8af5c
#
_entry.id   b69900dbf3a2baa1645ed5e739d8af5c
#
_cell.length_a   1.000
_cell.length_b   1.000
_cell.length_c   1.000
_cell.angle_alpha   90.00
_cell.angle_beta   90.00
_cell.angle_gamma   90.00
#
_symmetry.space_group_name_H-M   'P 1'
#
loop_
_entity.id
_entity.type
_entity.pdbx_description
1 polymer ?
#
loop_
_entity_poly.entity_id
_entity_poly.type
_entity_poly.pdbx_seq_one_letter_code
_entity_poly.pdbx_strand_id
1 'polypeptide(L)'
;SMELLADIGKNTVDFVPNFDDTEKEPVVLPSRYPNLLVNGTTGIAVGMATNIPPHNLREVVQAVVKIIDNRVEEDRDTTIDEILPIVKAPDFPTGGLILGTRGCEEAYRTGRGKIRVRAVTNIETLPNGKSQIIATELPYMVNKANLIIKIAELVKLKKIDGITDIRDESNREGVRVVIELRKDANANVILNQLYKHTQLQDTFGVIMLALINNQPKVMNLLDMLTYYLKHQEDVVTRRTKYDLNKAEERDHILQGLLKALDFIDEVITIIRGSQNAQIAKERLMERFELSDVQAQAIVDMRLRALTGLEREKLENEHQDLVAKIAELKAILADEKLLLGVIKTEMSAIAEKYGDDRRSKIGYDELDISMEDLIPRENTIIAMTSLGYIKRMTVDNFKAQNRGGRGIKGMQTIDEDYIEDLLMTTTHHYLNFFTNMGRVYLSLIHISEPTRRS
;
A
#
# COMPACT_ATOMS: atom_id res chain seq x y z
N SER A 1 -16.66 -0.85 4.45
CA SER A 1 -17.51 0.35 4.57
C SER A 1 -17.86 0.68 6.01
N MET A 2 -18.29 -0.30 6.85
CA MET A 2 -18.69 -0.03 8.24
C MET A 2 -17.57 0.61 9.08
N GLU A 3 -16.31 0.17 8.90
CA GLU A 3 -15.16 0.72 9.63
C GLU A 3 -14.84 2.19 9.26
N LEU A 4 -15.33 2.69 8.14
CA LEU A 4 -15.19 4.11 7.77
C LEU A 4 -16.12 5.02 8.57
N LEU A 5 -17.30 4.51 8.95
CA LEU A 5 -18.37 5.25 9.63
C LEU A 5 -18.44 4.94 11.14
N ALA A 6 -17.57 4.06 11.63
CA ALA A 6 -17.60 3.66 13.03
C ALA A 6 -17.46 4.88 13.95
N ASP A 7 -18.31 4.93 14.97
CA ASP A 7 -18.35 6.00 15.97
C ASP A 7 -18.69 7.42 15.43
N ILE A 8 -19.22 7.55 14.21
CA ILE A 8 -19.59 8.86 13.62
C ILE A 8 -20.66 9.60 14.48
N GLY A 9 -21.53 8.86 15.17
CA GLY A 9 -22.55 9.41 16.10
C GLY A 9 -22.00 9.90 17.43
N LYS A 10 -20.70 9.73 17.70
CA LYS A 10 -20.05 10.12 18.96
C LYS A 10 -19.28 11.46 18.86
N ASN A 11 -19.69 12.32 17.97
CA ASN A 11 -19.03 13.63 17.74
C ASN A 11 -17.53 13.55 17.41
N THR A 12 -17.13 12.49 16.70
CA THR A 12 -15.74 12.21 16.36
C THR A 12 -15.21 13.10 15.24
N VAL A 13 -16.09 13.66 14.41
CA VAL A 13 -15.77 14.51 13.25
C VAL A 13 -16.73 15.71 13.21
N ASP A 14 -16.32 16.76 12.49
CA ASP A 14 -17.12 17.95 12.29
C ASP A 14 -18.15 17.72 11.20
N PHE A 15 -19.32 18.35 11.36
CA PHE A 15 -20.43 18.34 10.42
C PHE A 15 -20.68 19.76 9.91
N VAL A 16 -20.95 19.87 8.61
CA VAL A 16 -21.34 21.10 7.93
C VAL A 16 -22.71 20.90 7.27
N PRO A 17 -23.47 21.97 7.00
CA PRO A 17 -24.65 21.86 6.17
C PRO A 17 -24.30 21.30 4.78
N ASN A 18 -25.19 20.48 4.22
CA ASN A 18 -25.09 20.03 2.84
C ASN A 18 -25.42 21.18 1.86
N PHE A 19 -25.39 20.90 0.54
CA PHE A 19 -25.54 21.90 -0.50
C PHE A 19 -26.85 22.75 -0.40
N ASP A 20 -27.96 22.18 0.08
CA ASP A 20 -29.26 22.83 0.19
C ASP A 20 -29.65 23.18 1.64
N ASP A 21 -28.72 23.08 2.58
CA ASP A 21 -28.91 23.37 4.02
C ASP A 21 -30.03 22.53 4.69
N THR A 22 -30.48 21.45 4.06
CA THR A 22 -31.56 20.61 4.61
C THR A 22 -31.04 19.57 5.61
N GLU A 23 -29.81 19.11 5.43
CA GLU A 23 -29.18 18.07 6.26
C GLU A 23 -27.75 18.47 6.60
N LYS A 24 -27.09 17.69 7.47
CA LYS A 24 -25.69 17.87 7.82
C LYS A 24 -24.86 16.71 7.29
N GLU A 25 -23.72 17.02 6.70
CA GLU A 25 -22.76 16.05 6.22
C GLU A 25 -21.42 16.16 6.96
N PRO A 26 -20.70 15.05 7.18
CA PRO A 26 -19.39 15.09 7.82
C PRO A 26 -18.35 15.69 6.87
N VAL A 27 -17.50 16.57 7.40
CA VAL A 27 -16.35 17.14 6.63
C VAL A 27 -15.37 16.06 6.19
N VAL A 28 -15.12 15.11 7.11
CA VAL A 28 -14.28 13.90 6.88
C VAL A 28 -14.92 12.73 7.61
N LEU A 29 -14.59 11.50 7.22
CA LEU A 29 -15.06 10.31 7.92
C LEU A 29 -14.10 9.93 9.06
N PRO A 30 -14.58 9.29 10.14
CA PRO A 30 -13.72 8.79 11.22
C PRO A 30 -12.62 7.84 10.72
N SER A 31 -12.96 6.95 9.79
CA SER A 31 -12.05 6.08 9.02
C SER A 31 -10.99 5.36 9.87
N ARG A 32 -11.36 4.27 10.53
CA ARG A 32 -10.47 3.51 11.43
C ARG A 32 -9.25 2.87 10.77
N TYR A 33 -9.09 2.98 9.46
CA TYR A 33 -7.93 2.52 8.71
C TYR A 33 -7.55 3.56 7.64
N PRO A 34 -6.30 3.60 7.16
CA PRO A 34 -5.83 4.59 6.19
C PRO A 34 -6.46 4.39 4.80
N ASN A 35 -7.75 4.68 4.66
CA ASN A 35 -8.55 4.40 3.47
C ASN A 35 -7.96 5.00 2.18
N LEU A 36 -7.43 6.22 2.25
CA LEU A 36 -6.87 6.90 1.08
C LEU A 36 -5.70 6.12 0.46
N LEU A 37 -4.85 5.51 1.28
CA LEU A 37 -3.74 4.68 0.82
C LEU A 37 -4.19 3.26 0.46
N VAL A 38 -5.09 2.66 1.26
CA VAL A 38 -5.53 1.27 1.03
C VAL A 38 -6.34 1.14 -0.25
N ASN A 39 -7.33 2.01 -0.47
CA ASN A 39 -8.17 1.96 -1.66
C ASN A 39 -7.63 2.80 -2.82
N GLY A 40 -6.72 3.74 -2.56
CA GLY A 40 -6.28 4.68 -3.55
C GLY A 40 -7.39 5.64 -3.99
N THR A 41 -7.04 6.56 -4.86
CA THR A 41 -8.01 7.46 -5.49
C THR A 41 -7.45 8.04 -6.78
N THR A 42 -8.32 8.40 -7.70
CA THR A 42 -7.98 9.17 -8.90
C THR A 42 -8.98 10.29 -9.05
N GLY A 43 -8.50 11.47 -9.38
CA GLY A 43 -9.33 12.66 -9.55
C GLY A 43 -8.64 13.72 -10.40
N ILE A 44 -9.44 14.41 -11.19
CA ILE A 44 -8.98 15.48 -12.08
C ILE A 44 -9.75 16.74 -11.71
N ALA A 45 -9.03 17.81 -11.37
CA ALA A 45 -9.57 19.13 -11.11
C ALA A 45 -8.93 20.15 -12.05
N VAL A 46 -9.40 21.39 -11.99
CA VAL A 46 -8.78 22.48 -12.78
C VAL A 46 -7.43 22.84 -12.16
N GLY A 47 -6.36 22.65 -12.93
CA GLY A 47 -4.99 22.98 -12.50
C GLY A 47 -4.30 21.97 -11.61
N MET A 48 -4.99 20.87 -11.19
CA MET A 48 -4.39 19.84 -10.35
C MET A 48 -5.04 18.48 -10.61
N ALA A 49 -4.30 17.40 -10.33
CA ALA A 49 -4.79 16.04 -10.37
C ALA A 49 -4.22 15.22 -9.23
N THR A 50 -4.96 14.22 -8.79
CA THR A 50 -4.48 13.21 -7.86
C THR A 50 -4.58 11.84 -8.50
N ASN A 51 -3.61 10.97 -8.23
CA ASN A 51 -3.61 9.58 -8.67
C ASN A 51 -2.81 8.75 -7.67
N ILE A 52 -3.49 8.35 -6.60
CA ILE A 52 -2.91 7.59 -5.50
C ILE A 52 -3.21 6.12 -5.73
N PRO A 53 -2.20 5.25 -5.87
CA PRO A 53 -2.42 3.82 -6.07
C PRO A 53 -2.93 3.15 -4.79
N PRO A 54 -3.70 2.06 -4.91
CA PRO A 54 -4.10 1.24 -3.75
C PRO A 54 -2.91 0.47 -3.18
N HIS A 55 -2.98 0.17 -1.87
CA HIS A 55 -1.93 -0.53 -1.14
C HIS A 55 -2.52 -1.66 -0.29
N ASN A 56 -1.68 -2.62 0.09
CA ASN A 56 -2.09 -3.71 0.97
C ASN A 56 -2.40 -3.19 2.38
N LEU A 57 -3.56 -3.58 2.92
CA LEU A 57 -4.03 -3.13 4.23
C LEU A 57 -3.05 -3.47 5.35
N ARG A 58 -2.51 -4.70 5.36
CA ARG A 58 -1.56 -5.14 6.39
C ARG A 58 -0.28 -4.32 6.38
N GLU A 59 0.28 -4.06 5.18
CA GLU A 59 1.50 -3.26 5.02
C GLU A 59 1.29 -1.81 5.49
N VAL A 60 0.18 -1.18 5.10
CA VAL A 60 -0.10 0.21 5.49
C VAL A 60 -0.35 0.33 6.99
N VAL A 61 -1.12 -0.58 7.58
CA VAL A 61 -1.33 -0.60 9.04
C VAL A 61 -0.01 -0.84 9.77
N GLN A 62 0.81 -1.79 9.30
CA GLN A 62 2.12 -2.05 9.89
C GLN A 62 3.05 -0.83 9.84
N ALA A 63 2.97 -0.04 8.77
CA ALA A 63 3.71 1.22 8.65
C ALA A 63 3.23 2.26 9.69
N VAL A 64 1.92 2.40 9.93
CA VAL A 64 1.40 3.27 10.99
C VAL A 64 1.80 2.76 12.37
N VAL A 65 1.73 1.45 12.62
CA VAL A 65 2.18 0.84 13.87
C VAL A 65 3.66 1.15 14.11
N LYS A 66 4.52 1.07 13.09
CA LYS A 66 5.94 1.44 13.22
C LYS A 66 6.13 2.91 13.63
N ILE A 67 5.32 3.83 13.11
CA ILE A 67 5.35 5.24 13.52
C ILE A 67 4.97 5.38 15.00
N ILE A 68 3.92 4.68 15.43
CA ILE A 68 3.48 4.67 16.82
C ILE A 68 4.58 4.12 17.74
N ASP A 69 5.17 2.98 17.40
CA ASP A 69 6.21 2.33 18.20
C ASP A 69 7.44 3.23 18.37
N ASN A 70 7.92 3.84 17.30
CA ASN A 70 9.03 4.78 17.40
C ASN A 70 8.71 5.97 18.32
N ARG A 71 7.47 6.48 18.28
CA ARG A 71 7.06 7.61 19.13
C ARG A 71 6.86 7.20 20.59
N VAL A 72 6.27 6.02 20.84
CA VAL A 72 5.97 5.54 22.21
C VAL A 72 7.20 4.96 22.90
N GLU A 73 8.00 4.14 22.21
CA GLU A 73 9.10 3.38 22.79
C GLU A 73 10.43 4.13 22.71
N GLU A 74 10.70 4.82 21.59
CA GLU A 74 11.99 5.47 21.32
C GLU A 74 11.95 7.00 21.43
N ASP A 75 10.75 7.59 21.61
CA ASP A 75 10.51 9.05 21.71
C ASP A 75 11.15 9.84 20.54
N ARG A 76 11.01 9.31 19.34
CA ARG A 76 11.58 9.90 18.12
C ARG A 76 10.63 9.84 16.93
N ASP A 77 10.89 10.70 15.95
CA ASP A 77 10.23 10.66 14.66
C ASP A 77 10.72 9.50 13.79
N THR A 78 9.82 8.97 12.97
CA THR A 78 10.11 7.92 12.01
C THR A 78 10.64 8.53 10.71
N THR A 79 11.60 7.87 10.09
CA THR A 79 12.11 8.27 8.78
C THR A 79 11.43 7.51 7.65
N ILE A 80 11.45 8.07 6.44
CA ILE A 80 10.89 7.39 5.26
C ILE A 80 11.61 6.07 4.97
N ASP A 81 12.90 5.97 5.27
CA ASP A 81 13.72 4.78 5.05
C ASP A 81 13.29 3.59 5.92
N GLU A 82 12.62 3.83 7.05
CA GLU A 82 12.04 2.79 7.90
C GLU A 82 10.69 2.30 7.38
N ILE A 83 9.97 3.12 6.61
CA ILE A 83 8.66 2.79 6.05
C ILE A 83 8.78 2.03 4.72
N LEU A 84 9.76 2.36 3.88
CA LEU A 84 9.96 1.74 2.57
C LEU A 84 10.12 0.21 2.60
N PRO A 85 10.80 -0.42 3.58
CA PRO A 85 10.86 -1.87 3.69
C PRO A 85 9.53 -2.53 4.02
N ILE A 86 8.60 -1.80 4.66
CA ILE A 86 7.27 -2.26 5.06
C ILE A 86 6.31 -2.12 3.87
N VAL A 87 6.21 -0.92 3.29
CA VAL A 87 5.37 -0.63 2.12
C VAL A 87 6.26 -0.57 0.89
N LYS A 88 6.53 -1.73 0.30
CA LYS A 88 7.49 -1.85 -0.81
C LYS A 88 6.98 -1.30 -2.14
N ALA A 89 5.69 -1.46 -2.40
CA ALA A 89 5.05 -1.06 -3.64
C ALA A 89 3.52 -1.01 -3.46
N PRO A 90 2.76 -0.39 -4.37
CA PRO A 90 1.31 -0.53 -4.41
C PRO A 90 0.86 -1.99 -4.52
N ASP A 91 -0.38 -2.25 -4.13
CA ASP A 91 -1.01 -3.56 -4.27
C ASP A 91 -2.31 -3.40 -5.05
N PHE A 92 -2.23 -3.67 -6.34
CA PHE A 92 -3.36 -3.45 -7.24
C PHE A 92 -4.38 -4.59 -7.14
N PRO A 93 -5.70 -4.29 -7.08
CA PRO A 93 -6.75 -5.31 -6.98
C PRO A 93 -6.79 -6.25 -8.20
N THR A 94 -6.26 -5.82 -9.34
CA THR A 94 -6.14 -6.61 -10.57
C THR A 94 -4.87 -7.46 -10.62
N GLY A 95 -4.03 -7.43 -9.58
CA GLY A 95 -2.73 -8.09 -9.55
C GLY A 95 -1.71 -7.40 -10.46
N GLY A 96 -1.05 -8.19 -11.29
CA GLY A 96 -0.02 -7.72 -12.21
C GLY A 96 1.39 -7.76 -11.61
N LEU A 97 2.37 -7.56 -12.47
CA LEU A 97 3.80 -7.55 -12.12
C LEU A 97 4.31 -6.11 -12.14
N ILE A 98 4.72 -5.60 -10.99
CA ILE A 98 5.39 -4.31 -10.86
C ILE A 98 6.86 -4.50 -11.24
N LEU A 99 7.37 -3.71 -12.18
CA LEU A 99 8.73 -3.81 -12.70
C LEU A 99 9.67 -2.85 -11.94
N GLY A 100 10.49 -3.44 -11.06
CA GLY A 100 11.44 -2.72 -10.22
C GLY A 100 10.79 -1.92 -9.09
N THR A 101 11.59 -1.49 -8.13
CA THR A 101 11.14 -0.69 -6.95
C THR A 101 11.43 0.79 -7.08
N ARG A 102 12.34 1.19 -7.98
CA ARG A 102 12.82 2.56 -8.11
C ARG A 102 11.69 3.59 -8.31
N GLY A 103 10.73 3.28 -9.19
CA GLY A 103 9.58 4.17 -9.41
C GLY A 103 8.65 4.28 -8.20
N CYS A 104 8.54 3.20 -7.40
CA CYS A 104 7.79 3.21 -6.15
C CYS A 104 8.51 4.06 -5.08
N GLU A 105 9.82 3.87 -4.93
CA GLU A 105 10.63 4.65 -3.99
C GLU A 105 10.62 6.14 -4.31
N GLU A 106 10.75 6.51 -5.59
CA GLU A 106 10.64 7.90 -6.04
C GLU A 106 9.27 8.49 -5.66
N ALA A 107 8.17 7.75 -5.94
CA ALA A 107 6.82 8.17 -5.60
C ALA A 107 6.64 8.34 -4.09
N TYR A 108 7.15 7.43 -3.29
CA TYR A 108 6.99 7.45 -1.84
C TYR A 108 7.85 8.53 -1.16
N ARG A 109 8.99 8.89 -1.73
CA ARG A 109 9.84 9.97 -1.22
C ARG A 109 9.38 11.37 -1.62
N THR A 110 8.85 11.50 -2.84
CA THR A 110 8.55 12.83 -3.43
C THR A 110 7.05 13.13 -3.59
N GLY A 111 6.20 12.11 -3.45
CA GLY A 111 4.78 12.19 -3.79
C GLY A 111 4.49 12.11 -5.28
N ARG A 112 5.51 11.91 -6.14
CA ARG A 112 5.38 11.75 -7.59
C ARG A 112 6.31 10.67 -8.09
N GLY A 113 5.82 9.82 -9.00
CA GLY A 113 6.65 8.76 -9.59
C GLY A 113 5.94 8.04 -10.71
N LYS A 114 6.67 7.15 -11.39
CA LYS A 114 6.16 6.34 -12.50
C LYS A 114 6.40 4.88 -12.18
N ILE A 115 5.33 4.12 -11.99
CA ILE A 115 5.37 2.71 -11.67
C ILE A 115 4.99 1.93 -12.92
N ARG A 116 5.89 1.10 -13.43
CA ARG A 116 5.60 0.23 -14.57
C ARG A 116 4.94 -1.04 -14.08
N VAL A 117 3.81 -1.37 -14.67
CA VAL A 117 3.03 -2.57 -14.36
C VAL A 117 2.85 -3.38 -15.63
N ARG A 118 3.12 -4.66 -15.55
CA ARG A 118 3.01 -5.61 -16.66
C ARG A 118 1.93 -6.64 -16.34
N ALA A 119 1.21 -7.07 -17.35
CA ALA A 119 0.27 -8.19 -17.29
C ALA A 119 1.01 -9.48 -16.88
N VAL A 120 0.34 -10.34 -16.12
CA VAL A 120 0.84 -11.70 -15.89
C VAL A 120 0.43 -12.55 -17.07
N THR A 121 1.43 -13.07 -17.77
CA THR A 121 1.23 -13.84 -19.00
C THR A 121 1.92 -15.20 -18.91
N ASN A 122 1.33 -16.19 -19.56
CA ASN A 122 1.87 -17.54 -19.71
C ASN A 122 1.91 -17.92 -21.18
N ILE A 123 2.95 -18.66 -21.60
CA ILE A 123 3.06 -19.19 -22.95
C ILE A 123 2.81 -20.70 -22.88
N GLU A 124 1.79 -21.16 -23.56
CA GLU A 124 1.43 -22.58 -23.66
C GLU A 124 1.62 -23.08 -25.08
N THR A 125 2.10 -24.33 -25.21
CA THR A 125 2.18 -25.00 -26.50
C THR A 125 1.01 -25.96 -26.64
N LEU A 126 0.23 -25.79 -27.70
CA LEU A 126 -0.91 -26.64 -28.03
C LEU A 126 -0.45 -27.97 -28.63
N PRO A 127 -1.28 -29.04 -28.55
CA PRO A 127 -0.97 -30.35 -29.14
C PRO A 127 -0.67 -30.31 -30.66
N ASN A 128 -1.21 -29.32 -31.38
CA ASN A 128 -0.97 -29.10 -32.81
C ASN A 128 0.37 -28.41 -33.11
N GLY A 129 1.17 -28.12 -32.10
CA GLY A 129 2.49 -27.45 -32.20
C GLY A 129 2.42 -25.94 -32.40
N LYS A 130 1.24 -25.32 -32.26
CA LYS A 130 1.09 -23.88 -32.16
C LYS A 130 1.34 -23.43 -30.71
N SER A 131 1.76 -22.18 -30.53
CA SER A 131 1.84 -21.55 -29.21
C SER A 131 0.69 -20.57 -29.02
N GLN A 132 0.30 -20.38 -27.77
CA GLN A 132 -0.62 -19.34 -27.36
C GLN A 132 -0.07 -18.54 -26.17
N ILE A 133 -0.35 -17.25 -26.16
CA ILE A 133 -0.04 -16.36 -25.04
C ILE A 133 -1.35 -16.15 -24.28
N ILE A 134 -1.34 -16.42 -22.97
CA ILE A 134 -2.49 -16.28 -22.09
C ILE A 134 -2.18 -15.19 -21.08
N ALA A 135 -2.98 -14.12 -21.05
CA ALA A 135 -2.93 -13.11 -20.01
C ALA A 135 -3.99 -13.40 -18.95
N THR A 136 -3.55 -13.62 -17.70
CA THR A 136 -4.41 -13.93 -16.55
C THR A 136 -4.62 -12.73 -15.63
N GLU A 137 -3.71 -11.75 -15.64
CA GLU A 137 -3.82 -10.51 -14.89
C GLU A 137 -3.46 -9.34 -15.81
N LEU A 138 -4.17 -8.22 -15.68
CA LEU A 138 -3.92 -7.01 -16.47
C LEU A 138 -3.46 -5.87 -15.57
N PRO A 139 -2.69 -4.90 -16.10
CA PRO A 139 -2.34 -3.71 -15.35
C PRO A 139 -3.58 -2.97 -14.84
N TYR A 140 -3.48 -2.37 -13.68
CA TYR A 140 -4.58 -1.66 -13.04
C TYR A 140 -5.12 -0.54 -13.94
N MET A 141 -6.45 -0.38 -13.97
CA MET A 141 -7.20 0.58 -14.80
C MET A 141 -7.17 0.30 -16.31
N VAL A 142 -6.60 -0.78 -16.78
CA VAL A 142 -6.64 -1.16 -18.19
C VAL A 142 -8.01 -1.77 -18.53
N ASN A 143 -8.65 -1.22 -19.56
CA ASN A 143 -9.89 -1.77 -20.09
C ASN A 143 -9.57 -2.95 -21.01
N LYS A 144 -10.00 -4.17 -20.61
CA LYS A 144 -9.76 -5.43 -21.33
C LYS A 144 -10.28 -5.41 -22.78
N ALA A 145 -11.50 -4.89 -23.00
CA ALA A 145 -12.09 -4.85 -24.34
C ALA A 145 -11.29 -3.94 -25.28
N ASN A 146 -10.92 -2.75 -24.81
CA ASN A 146 -10.08 -1.81 -25.57
C ASN A 146 -8.69 -2.39 -25.85
N LEU A 147 -8.11 -3.11 -24.90
CA LEU A 147 -6.84 -3.81 -25.10
C LEU A 147 -6.93 -4.84 -26.23
N ILE A 148 -7.97 -5.68 -26.23
CA ILE A 148 -8.20 -6.68 -27.29
C ILE A 148 -8.38 -6.02 -28.65
N ILE A 149 -9.19 -4.96 -28.75
CA ILE A 149 -9.38 -4.18 -29.96
C ILE A 149 -8.04 -3.63 -30.46
N LYS A 150 -7.22 -3.07 -29.53
CA LYS A 150 -5.91 -2.52 -29.88
C LYS A 150 -4.95 -3.57 -30.42
N ILE A 151 -4.93 -4.77 -29.85
CA ILE A 151 -4.12 -5.88 -30.36
C ILE A 151 -4.59 -6.25 -31.78
N ALA A 152 -5.90 -6.39 -31.99
CA ALA A 152 -6.47 -6.71 -33.30
C ALA A 152 -6.14 -5.64 -34.37
N GLU A 153 -6.18 -4.36 -34.01
CA GLU A 153 -5.73 -3.26 -34.88
C GLU A 153 -4.26 -3.38 -35.30
N LEU A 154 -3.37 -3.70 -34.34
CA LEU A 154 -1.94 -3.87 -34.61
C LEU A 154 -1.66 -5.04 -35.57
N VAL A 155 -2.41 -6.12 -35.42
CA VAL A 155 -2.37 -7.26 -36.35
C VAL A 155 -2.86 -6.83 -37.74
N LYS A 156 -4.01 -6.15 -37.83
CA LYS A 156 -4.57 -5.65 -39.11
C LYS A 156 -3.62 -4.70 -39.83
N LEU A 157 -2.95 -3.82 -39.07
CA LEU A 157 -1.95 -2.88 -39.58
C LEU A 157 -0.58 -3.53 -39.88
N LYS A 158 -0.45 -4.85 -39.68
CA LYS A 158 0.80 -5.61 -39.85
C LYS A 158 1.97 -5.07 -39.02
N LYS A 159 1.68 -4.41 -37.89
CA LYS A 159 2.71 -3.97 -36.92
C LYS A 159 3.19 -5.12 -36.04
N ILE A 160 2.31 -6.09 -35.80
CA ILE A 160 2.64 -7.35 -35.12
C ILE A 160 2.18 -8.47 -36.07
N ASP A 161 3.12 -9.31 -36.49
CA ASP A 161 2.85 -10.49 -37.32
C ASP A 161 2.92 -11.76 -36.48
N GLY A 162 2.23 -12.82 -36.92
CA GLY A 162 2.27 -14.12 -36.26
C GLY A 162 1.12 -14.41 -35.29
N ILE A 163 0.19 -13.49 -35.08
CA ILE A 163 -1.05 -13.73 -34.32
C ILE A 163 -2.13 -14.22 -35.29
N THR A 164 -2.80 -15.34 -34.96
CA THR A 164 -3.86 -15.95 -35.77
C THR A 164 -5.24 -15.69 -35.23
N ASP A 165 -5.40 -15.63 -33.91
CA ASP A 165 -6.69 -15.41 -33.26
C ASP A 165 -6.52 -14.75 -31.88
N ILE A 166 -7.56 -14.05 -31.43
CA ILE A 166 -7.60 -13.41 -30.11
C ILE A 166 -8.98 -13.65 -29.51
N ARG A 167 -9.01 -14.29 -28.34
CA ARG A 167 -10.25 -14.62 -27.65
C ARG A 167 -10.26 -14.09 -26.22
N ASP A 168 -11.42 -13.67 -25.75
CA ASP A 168 -11.70 -13.39 -24.36
C ASP A 168 -12.41 -14.59 -23.74
N GLU A 169 -11.68 -15.36 -22.96
CA GLU A 169 -12.17 -16.54 -22.24
C GLU A 169 -12.38 -16.25 -20.74
N SER A 170 -12.44 -14.96 -20.37
CA SER A 170 -12.63 -14.56 -18.97
C SER A 170 -13.99 -15.02 -18.44
N ASN A 171 -13.99 -15.50 -17.20
CA ASN A 171 -15.17 -16.00 -16.51
C ASN A 171 -15.23 -15.52 -15.05
N ARG A 172 -16.02 -16.17 -14.20
CA ARG A 172 -16.12 -15.84 -12.77
C ARG A 172 -14.85 -16.12 -11.98
N GLU A 173 -13.96 -16.97 -12.48
CA GLU A 173 -12.68 -17.31 -11.85
C GLU A 173 -11.62 -16.25 -12.09
N GLY A 174 -11.74 -15.46 -13.17
CA GLY A 174 -10.83 -14.38 -13.45
C GLY A 174 -10.70 -13.99 -14.93
N VAL A 175 -9.71 -13.15 -15.18
CA VAL A 175 -9.33 -12.71 -16.52
C VAL A 175 -8.58 -13.82 -17.23
N ARG A 176 -8.95 -14.09 -18.48
CA ARG A 176 -8.26 -15.01 -19.38
C ARG A 176 -8.36 -14.49 -20.82
N VAL A 177 -7.34 -13.80 -21.27
CA VAL A 177 -7.22 -13.34 -22.65
C VAL A 177 -6.24 -14.26 -23.37
N VAL A 178 -6.71 -14.95 -24.42
CA VAL A 178 -5.94 -15.93 -25.19
C VAL A 178 -5.58 -15.34 -26.54
N ILE A 179 -4.28 -15.35 -26.87
CA ILE A 179 -3.72 -14.87 -28.13
C ILE A 179 -3.05 -16.07 -28.81
N GLU A 180 -3.68 -16.63 -29.83
CA GLU A 180 -3.12 -17.74 -30.58
C GLU A 180 -2.08 -17.27 -31.60
N LEU A 181 -1.01 -18.02 -31.69
CA LEU A 181 0.09 -17.71 -32.58
C LEU A 181 0.19 -18.68 -33.76
N ARG A 182 0.80 -18.22 -34.82
CA ARG A 182 1.16 -19.05 -35.95
C ARG A 182 2.26 -20.05 -35.54
N LYS A 183 2.33 -21.21 -36.14
CA LYS A 183 3.23 -22.30 -35.76
C LYS A 183 4.74 -21.92 -35.87
N ASP A 184 5.05 -21.06 -36.82
CA ASP A 184 6.40 -20.56 -37.11
C ASP A 184 6.79 -19.29 -36.30
N ALA A 185 5.86 -18.77 -35.50
CA ALA A 185 6.05 -17.53 -34.77
C ALA A 185 6.75 -17.76 -33.41
N ASN A 186 7.70 -16.86 -33.08
CA ASN A 186 8.32 -16.87 -31.76
C ASN A 186 7.47 -16.12 -30.74
N ALA A 187 6.91 -16.87 -29.78
CA ALA A 187 6.01 -16.34 -28.78
C ALA A 187 6.63 -15.22 -27.92
N ASN A 188 7.89 -15.34 -27.55
CA ASN A 188 8.56 -14.31 -26.74
C ASN A 188 8.75 -12.99 -27.49
N VAL A 189 9.07 -13.07 -28.80
CA VAL A 189 9.22 -11.87 -29.65
C VAL A 189 7.88 -11.14 -29.77
N ILE A 190 6.79 -11.88 -30.01
CA ILE A 190 5.45 -11.31 -30.10
C ILE A 190 5.03 -10.73 -28.76
N LEU A 191 5.26 -11.43 -27.65
CA LEU A 191 4.96 -10.94 -26.31
C LEU A 191 5.68 -9.62 -26.00
N ASN A 192 6.96 -9.52 -26.35
CA ASN A 192 7.73 -8.28 -26.18
C ASN A 192 7.19 -7.12 -27.06
N GLN A 193 6.74 -7.42 -28.28
CA GLN A 193 6.08 -6.44 -29.13
C GLN A 193 4.74 -5.99 -28.54
N LEU A 194 3.96 -6.92 -27.95
CA LEU A 194 2.72 -6.62 -27.27
C LEU A 194 2.95 -5.72 -26.06
N TYR A 195 3.95 -5.98 -25.23
CA TYR A 195 4.34 -5.09 -24.11
C TYR A 195 4.75 -3.69 -24.58
N LYS A 196 5.43 -3.59 -25.72
CA LYS A 196 5.88 -2.31 -26.27
C LYS A 196 4.76 -1.47 -26.88
N HIS A 197 3.75 -2.10 -27.47
CA HIS A 197 2.76 -1.41 -28.31
C HIS A 197 1.34 -1.42 -27.72
N THR A 198 1.10 -2.11 -26.59
CA THR A 198 -0.22 -2.23 -25.98
C THR A 198 -0.15 -2.01 -24.47
N GLN A 199 -1.32 -1.89 -23.84
CA GLN A 199 -1.45 -1.78 -22.39
C GLN A 199 -1.28 -3.13 -21.62
N LEU A 200 -0.75 -4.17 -22.26
CA LEU A 200 -0.23 -5.33 -21.54
C LEU A 200 0.97 -4.95 -20.63
N GLN A 201 1.63 -3.85 -20.92
CA GLN A 201 2.51 -3.14 -20.02
C GLN A 201 2.13 -1.67 -20.06
N ASP A 202 1.87 -1.10 -18.88
CA ASP A 202 1.48 0.30 -18.76
C ASP A 202 2.22 0.97 -17.59
N THR A 203 2.21 2.28 -17.58
CA THR A 203 2.84 3.09 -16.54
C THR A 203 1.79 3.79 -15.70
N PHE A 204 1.72 3.44 -14.42
CA PHE A 204 0.90 4.16 -13.46
C PHE A 204 1.65 5.40 -12.97
N GLY A 205 1.16 6.57 -13.36
CA GLY A 205 1.72 7.86 -12.92
C GLY A 205 1.20 8.23 -11.54
N VAL A 206 2.02 8.13 -10.51
CA VAL A 206 1.66 8.46 -9.13
C VAL A 206 1.68 9.97 -8.92
N ILE A 207 0.60 10.49 -8.34
CA ILE A 207 0.48 11.86 -7.84
C ILE A 207 -0.24 11.80 -6.50
N MET A 208 0.52 11.91 -5.40
CA MET A 208 0.00 11.79 -4.03
C MET A 208 -0.46 13.16 -3.53
N LEU A 209 -1.44 13.75 -4.21
CA LEU A 209 -2.06 15.01 -3.84
C LEU A 209 -3.33 14.73 -3.02
N ALA A 210 -3.42 15.32 -1.84
CA ALA A 210 -4.61 15.29 -1.00
C ALA A 210 -4.85 16.65 -0.33
N LEU A 211 -6.01 16.81 0.30
CA LEU A 211 -6.36 18.04 1.01
C LEU A 211 -5.99 17.92 2.49
N ILE A 212 -5.26 18.91 2.98
CA ILE A 212 -4.98 19.09 4.42
C ILE A 212 -5.59 20.45 4.80
N ASN A 213 -6.55 20.44 5.71
CA ASN A 213 -7.30 21.65 6.09
C ASN A 213 -7.83 22.42 4.85
N ASN A 214 -8.44 21.69 3.92
CA ASN A 214 -8.97 22.19 2.64
C ASN A 214 -7.92 22.80 1.68
N GLN A 215 -6.62 22.60 1.94
CA GLN A 215 -5.56 23.05 1.04
C GLN A 215 -4.90 21.86 0.33
N PRO A 216 -4.77 21.90 -1.00
CA PRO A 216 -4.15 20.82 -1.76
C PRO A 216 -2.64 20.80 -1.51
N LYS A 217 -2.12 19.61 -1.18
CA LYS A 217 -0.69 19.38 -0.97
C LYS A 217 -0.27 18.05 -1.57
N VAL A 218 0.84 18.04 -2.31
CA VAL A 218 1.52 16.81 -2.70
C VAL A 218 2.35 16.35 -1.52
N MET A 219 2.14 15.12 -1.08
CA MET A 219 2.76 14.55 0.11
C MET A 219 3.58 13.31 -0.23
N ASN A 220 4.61 13.05 0.52
CA ASN A 220 5.30 11.76 0.52
C ASN A 220 4.49 10.71 1.31
N LEU A 221 4.89 9.44 1.26
CA LEU A 221 4.17 8.37 1.96
C LEU A 221 4.15 8.57 3.48
N LEU A 222 5.28 8.96 4.07
CA LEU A 222 5.38 9.21 5.51
C LEU A 222 4.49 10.36 5.97
N ASP A 223 4.43 11.46 5.20
CA ASP A 223 3.52 12.57 5.48
C ASP A 223 2.07 12.11 5.52
N MET A 224 1.64 11.31 4.53
CA MET A 224 0.26 10.80 4.47
C MET A 224 -0.08 9.92 5.68
N LEU A 225 0.83 9.04 6.09
CA LEU A 225 0.65 8.19 7.27
C LEU A 225 0.62 9.03 8.55
N THR A 226 1.48 10.03 8.66
CA THR A 226 1.54 10.92 9.83
C THR A 226 0.29 11.77 9.97
N TYR A 227 -0.22 12.35 8.87
CA TYR A 227 -1.48 13.10 8.89
C TYR A 227 -2.68 12.21 9.20
N TYR A 228 -2.68 10.98 8.69
CA TYR A 228 -3.71 10.01 9.05
C TYR A 228 -3.66 9.66 10.55
N LEU A 229 -2.47 9.39 11.10
CA LEU A 229 -2.31 9.12 12.54
C LEU A 229 -2.81 10.29 13.39
N LYS A 230 -2.46 11.52 13.03
CA LYS A 230 -2.96 12.73 13.70
C LYS A 230 -4.49 12.85 13.64
N HIS A 231 -5.10 12.48 12.52
CA HIS A 231 -6.56 12.41 12.42
C HIS A 231 -7.14 11.36 13.38
N GLN A 232 -6.52 10.19 13.50
CA GLN A 232 -6.95 9.16 14.44
C GLN A 232 -6.78 9.58 15.91
N GLU A 233 -5.72 10.31 16.24
CA GLU A 233 -5.55 10.91 17.56
C GLU A 233 -6.72 11.82 17.93
N ASP A 234 -7.17 12.67 16.99
CA ASP A 234 -8.35 13.54 17.20
C ASP A 234 -9.64 12.74 17.33
N VAL A 235 -9.89 11.79 16.41
CA VAL A 235 -11.08 10.93 16.41
C VAL A 235 -11.20 10.15 17.72
N VAL A 236 -10.14 9.49 18.16
CA VAL A 236 -10.15 8.68 19.39
C VAL A 236 -10.26 9.55 20.63
N THR A 237 -9.60 10.70 20.66
CA THR A 237 -9.75 11.68 21.74
C THR A 237 -11.20 12.17 21.87
N ARG A 238 -11.84 12.54 20.77
CA ARG A 238 -13.24 13.01 20.75
C ARG A 238 -14.20 11.90 21.14
N ARG A 239 -14.00 10.68 20.64
CA ARG A 239 -14.76 9.50 21.03
C ARG A 239 -14.64 9.23 22.52
N THR A 240 -13.42 9.23 23.05
CA THR A 240 -13.17 8.97 24.48
C THR A 240 -13.80 10.02 25.37
N LYS A 241 -13.76 11.31 24.99
CA LYS A 241 -14.48 12.39 25.69
C LYS A 241 -15.99 12.18 25.68
N TYR A 242 -16.56 11.77 24.53
CA TYR A 242 -17.98 11.49 24.44
C TYR A 242 -18.38 10.33 25.35
N ASP A 243 -17.64 9.22 25.31
CA ASP A 243 -17.90 8.04 26.14
C ASP A 243 -17.69 8.34 27.63
N LEU A 244 -16.68 9.17 27.98
CA LEU A 244 -16.45 9.66 29.35
C LEU A 244 -17.66 10.46 29.85
N ASN A 245 -18.11 11.46 29.09
CA ASN A 245 -19.26 12.28 29.50
C ASN A 245 -20.50 11.42 29.70
N LYS A 246 -20.75 10.45 28.81
CA LYS A 246 -21.88 9.51 28.94
C LYS A 246 -21.75 8.61 30.17
N ALA A 247 -20.55 8.14 30.46
CA ALA A 247 -20.31 7.35 31.66
C ALA A 247 -20.46 8.17 32.94
N GLU A 248 -19.94 9.40 32.98
CA GLU A 248 -20.13 10.32 34.14
C GLU A 248 -21.59 10.74 34.34
N GLU A 249 -22.35 11.05 33.28
CA GLU A 249 -23.77 11.33 33.34
C GLU A 249 -24.54 10.14 33.95
N ARG A 250 -24.22 8.92 33.50
CA ARG A 250 -24.90 7.71 34.03
C ARG A 250 -24.51 7.41 35.46
N ASP A 251 -23.21 7.52 35.80
CA ASP A 251 -22.70 7.32 37.15
C ASP A 251 -23.31 8.31 38.13
N HIS A 252 -23.44 9.57 37.75
CA HIS A 252 -24.10 10.61 38.56
C HIS A 252 -25.54 10.23 38.91
N ILE A 253 -26.30 9.68 37.95
CA ILE A 253 -27.66 9.19 38.22
C ILE A 253 -27.62 8.00 39.17
N LEU A 254 -26.71 7.03 38.98
CA LEU A 254 -26.60 5.86 39.86
C LEU A 254 -26.26 6.23 41.30
N GLN A 255 -25.36 7.18 41.51
CA GLN A 255 -25.05 7.68 42.85
C GLN A 255 -26.29 8.24 43.57
N GLY A 256 -27.14 8.97 42.85
CA GLY A 256 -28.43 9.44 43.38
C GLY A 256 -29.39 8.30 43.72
N LEU A 257 -29.52 7.29 42.84
CA LEU A 257 -30.38 6.13 43.07
C LEU A 257 -29.89 5.26 44.23
N LEU A 258 -28.61 5.02 44.38
CA LEU A 258 -28.00 4.27 45.48
C LEU A 258 -28.23 5.01 46.80
N LYS A 259 -28.03 6.34 46.84
CA LYS A 259 -28.33 7.18 48.00
C LYS A 259 -29.81 7.11 48.39
N ALA A 260 -30.72 7.13 47.42
CA ALA A 260 -32.15 6.97 47.65
C ALA A 260 -32.50 5.60 48.25
N LEU A 261 -31.81 4.51 47.80
CA LEU A 261 -32.04 3.16 48.34
C LEU A 261 -31.52 3.01 49.77
N ASP A 262 -30.46 3.72 50.15
CA ASP A 262 -29.97 3.74 51.53
C ASP A 262 -30.99 4.39 52.53
N PHE A 263 -31.78 5.36 52.04
CA PHE A 263 -32.78 6.09 52.84
C PHE A 263 -34.19 5.86 52.29
N ILE A 264 -34.51 4.65 51.85
CA ILE A 264 -35.73 4.36 51.09
C ILE A 264 -37.02 4.69 51.80
N ASP A 265 -37.09 4.46 53.10
CA ASP A 265 -38.31 4.75 53.90
C ASP A 265 -38.59 6.26 53.96
N GLU A 266 -37.54 7.07 54.09
CA GLU A 266 -37.65 8.51 54.09
C GLU A 266 -38.04 9.04 52.70
N VAL A 267 -37.45 8.50 51.64
CA VAL A 267 -37.79 8.83 50.25
C VAL A 267 -39.23 8.53 49.94
N ILE A 268 -39.75 7.34 50.36
CA ILE A 268 -41.17 6.98 50.20
C ILE A 268 -42.08 7.95 50.96
N THR A 269 -41.68 8.32 52.17
CA THR A 269 -42.49 9.27 53.00
C THR A 269 -42.57 10.64 52.33
N ILE A 270 -41.47 11.17 51.80
CA ILE A 270 -41.44 12.45 51.10
C ILE A 270 -42.27 12.40 49.82
N ILE A 271 -42.18 11.33 49.03
CA ILE A 271 -42.92 11.20 47.76
C ILE A 271 -44.44 11.12 48.07
N ARG A 272 -44.86 10.28 49.06
CA ARG A 272 -46.31 10.15 49.47
C ARG A 272 -46.85 11.42 50.07
N GLY A 273 -46.06 12.19 50.81
CA GLY A 273 -46.46 13.45 51.43
C GLY A 273 -46.45 14.66 50.48
N SER A 274 -46.07 14.47 49.21
CA SER A 274 -46.05 15.52 48.22
C SER A 274 -47.33 15.53 47.37
N GLN A 275 -47.75 16.72 46.99
CA GLN A 275 -48.98 16.89 46.19
C GLN A 275 -48.86 16.53 44.74
N ASN A 276 -47.63 16.65 44.19
CA ASN A 276 -47.29 16.30 42.82
C ASN A 276 -45.84 15.93 42.72
N ALA A 277 -45.42 15.38 41.56
CA ALA A 277 -44.05 14.93 41.29
C ALA A 277 -43.03 16.06 41.38
N GLN A 278 -43.37 17.28 41.00
CA GLN A 278 -42.46 18.42 41.03
C GLN A 278 -42.10 18.82 42.50
N ILE A 279 -43.10 18.86 43.37
CA ILE A 279 -42.89 19.14 44.81
C ILE A 279 -42.07 18.01 45.47
N ALA A 280 -42.37 16.75 45.10
CA ALA A 280 -41.57 15.61 45.57
C ALA A 280 -40.10 15.76 45.20
N LYS A 281 -39.83 16.12 43.94
CA LYS A 281 -38.50 16.35 43.42
C LYS A 281 -37.75 17.47 44.17
N GLU A 282 -38.39 18.62 44.36
CA GLU A 282 -37.82 19.77 45.10
C GLU A 282 -37.43 19.39 46.53
N ARG A 283 -38.33 18.67 47.24
CA ARG A 283 -38.07 18.19 48.60
C ARG A 283 -36.93 17.15 48.66
N LEU A 284 -36.83 16.25 47.69
CA LEU A 284 -35.73 15.29 47.60
C LEU A 284 -34.40 15.98 47.34
N MET A 285 -34.39 16.99 46.46
CA MET A 285 -33.22 17.81 46.21
C MET A 285 -32.72 18.53 47.45
N GLU A 286 -33.65 19.19 48.19
CA GLU A 286 -33.32 19.92 49.41
C GLU A 286 -32.84 18.99 50.53
N ARG A 287 -33.54 17.85 50.71
CA ARG A 287 -33.23 16.93 51.82
C ARG A 287 -31.97 16.12 51.64
N PHE A 288 -31.67 15.70 50.42
CA PHE A 288 -30.52 14.80 50.11
C PHE A 288 -29.44 15.46 49.30
N GLU A 289 -29.48 16.77 49.07
CA GLU A 289 -28.54 17.52 48.25
C GLU A 289 -28.32 16.87 46.86
N LEU A 290 -29.46 16.51 46.22
CA LEU A 290 -29.45 15.84 44.92
C LEU A 290 -29.54 16.86 43.77
N SER A 291 -28.97 16.54 42.64
CA SER A 291 -29.22 17.29 41.43
C SER A 291 -30.64 17.06 40.88
N ASP A 292 -31.06 17.96 40.02
CA ASP A 292 -32.38 17.88 39.35
C ASP A 292 -32.55 16.54 38.61
N VAL A 293 -31.51 16.07 37.89
CA VAL A 293 -31.53 14.82 37.15
C VAL A 293 -31.57 13.60 38.08
N GLN A 294 -30.86 13.62 39.21
CA GLN A 294 -30.88 12.55 40.20
C GLN A 294 -32.29 12.46 40.88
N ALA A 295 -32.84 13.59 41.30
CA ALA A 295 -34.15 13.64 41.91
C ALA A 295 -35.26 13.18 40.94
N GLN A 296 -35.14 13.55 39.65
CA GLN A 296 -36.07 13.06 38.63
C GLN A 296 -35.98 11.53 38.46
N ALA A 297 -34.79 10.98 38.41
CA ALA A 297 -34.55 9.54 38.30
C ALA A 297 -35.13 8.76 39.50
N ILE A 298 -35.09 9.36 40.72
CA ILE A 298 -35.67 8.77 41.91
C ILE A 298 -37.20 8.78 41.84
N VAL A 299 -37.79 9.89 41.42
CA VAL A 299 -39.27 10.00 41.28
C VAL A 299 -39.80 9.02 40.20
N ASP A 300 -39.06 8.82 39.15
CA ASP A 300 -39.41 7.89 38.06
C ASP A 300 -39.04 6.43 38.36
N MET A 301 -38.46 6.14 39.53
CA MET A 301 -38.02 4.82 39.92
C MET A 301 -39.19 3.85 40.09
N ARG A 302 -39.11 2.69 39.45
CA ARG A 302 -40.12 1.64 39.54
C ARG A 302 -40.03 0.88 40.87
N LEU A 303 -41.15 0.46 41.45
CA LEU A 303 -41.19 -0.34 42.68
C LEU A 303 -40.32 -1.60 42.64
N ARG A 304 -40.13 -2.19 41.46
CA ARG A 304 -39.25 -3.32 41.27
C ARG A 304 -37.77 -3.01 41.64
N ALA A 305 -37.34 -1.77 41.44
CA ALA A 305 -35.97 -1.34 41.75
C ALA A 305 -35.63 -1.37 43.27
N LEU A 306 -36.67 -1.50 44.13
CA LEU A 306 -36.51 -1.60 45.59
C LEU A 306 -36.11 -3.01 46.07
N THR A 307 -36.02 -4.00 45.18
CA THR A 307 -35.63 -5.36 45.56
C THR A 307 -34.10 -5.47 45.74
N GLY A 308 -33.64 -6.34 46.64
CA GLY A 308 -32.23 -6.53 46.91
C GLY A 308 -31.40 -6.92 45.66
N LEU A 309 -31.96 -7.73 44.75
CA LEU A 309 -31.31 -8.11 43.50
C LEU A 309 -31.12 -6.90 42.53
N GLU A 310 -32.04 -5.96 42.48
CA GLU A 310 -31.89 -4.76 41.64
C GLU A 310 -30.90 -3.77 42.27
N ARG A 311 -30.85 -3.69 43.60
CA ARG A 311 -29.80 -2.90 44.29
C ARG A 311 -28.38 -3.42 43.96
N GLU A 312 -28.17 -4.71 44.05
CA GLU A 312 -26.87 -5.34 43.69
C GLU A 312 -26.48 -5.05 42.25
N LYS A 313 -27.45 -5.05 41.33
CA LYS A 313 -27.18 -4.68 39.91
C LYS A 313 -26.73 -3.22 39.77
N LEU A 314 -27.35 -2.30 40.47
CA LEU A 314 -26.99 -0.88 40.45
C LEU A 314 -25.61 -0.64 41.06
N GLU A 315 -25.28 -1.35 42.15
CA GLU A 315 -23.95 -1.30 42.78
C GLU A 315 -22.86 -1.83 41.84
N ASN A 316 -23.10 -2.96 41.17
CA ASN A 316 -22.18 -3.53 40.18
C ASN A 316 -22.01 -2.59 38.96
N GLU A 317 -23.11 -2.05 38.43
CA GLU A 317 -23.05 -1.06 37.31
C GLU A 317 -22.25 0.18 37.72
N HIS A 318 -22.42 0.67 38.96
CA HIS A 318 -21.65 1.80 39.47
C HIS A 318 -20.15 1.48 39.53
N GLN A 319 -19.75 0.30 40.06
CA GLN A 319 -18.35 -0.11 40.11
C GLN A 319 -17.73 -0.25 38.72
N ASP A 320 -18.45 -0.84 37.79
CA ASP A 320 -18.00 -0.98 36.38
C ASP A 320 -17.81 0.40 35.72
N LEU A 321 -18.74 1.33 35.96
CA LEU A 321 -18.63 2.69 35.43
C LEU A 321 -17.48 3.48 36.05
N VAL A 322 -17.26 3.36 37.35
CA VAL A 322 -16.11 4.02 38.02
C VAL A 322 -14.78 3.53 37.44
N ALA A 323 -14.64 2.21 37.23
CA ALA A 323 -13.47 1.64 36.59
C ALA A 323 -13.30 2.16 35.16
N LYS A 324 -14.37 2.17 34.37
CA LYS A 324 -14.36 2.68 32.99
C LYS A 324 -14.06 4.18 32.91
N ILE A 325 -14.59 5.00 33.81
CA ILE A 325 -14.31 6.44 33.89
C ILE A 325 -12.81 6.66 34.18
N ALA A 326 -12.24 5.87 35.10
CA ALA A 326 -10.81 5.96 35.42
C ALA A 326 -9.95 5.58 34.20
N GLU A 327 -10.28 4.53 33.47
CA GLU A 327 -9.62 4.13 32.23
C GLU A 327 -9.71 5.22 31.15
N LEU A 328 -10.91 5.76 30.89
CA LEU A 328 -11.10 6.81 29.88
C LEU A 328 -10.33 8.11 30.24
N LYS A 329 -10.29 8.47 31.53
CA LYS A 329 -9.49 9.60 32.00
C LYS A 329 -7.99 9.35 31.82
N ALA A 330 -7.49 8.14 32.07
CA ALA A 330 -6.11 7.79 31.85
C ALA A 330 -5.72 7.89 30.36
N ILE A 331 -6.56 7.40 29.44
CA ILE A 331 -6.34 7.52 27.99
C ILE A 331 -6.25 9.00 27.55
N LEU A 332 -7.10 9.88 28.12
CA LEU A 332 -7.08 11.30 27.78
C LEU A 332 -5.89 12.05 28.38
N ALA A 333 -5.31 11.56 29.48
CA ALA A 333 -4.18 12.18 30.17
C ALA A 333 -2.81 11.78 29.61
N ASP A 334 -2.73 10.63 28.92
CA ASP A 334 -1.47 10.07 28.43
C ASP A 334 -1.54 9.75 26.93
N GLU A 335 -0.74 10.47 26.15
CA GLU A 335 -0.62 10.27 24.69
C GLU A 335 -0.17 8.85 24.33
N LYS A 336 0.67 8.22 25.15
CA LYS A 336 1.14 6.85 24.90
C LYS A 336 0.01 5.84 25.03
N LEU A 337 -0.89 6.03 25.99
CA LEU A 337 -2.08 5.20 26.13
C LEU A 337 -3.04 5.40 24.95
N LEU A 338 -3.25 6.64 24.53
CA LEU A 338 -4.07 6.97 23.35
C LEU A 338 -3.53 6.29 22.10
N LEU A 339 -2.24 6.40 21.82
CA LEU A 339 -1.57 5.74 20.69
C LEU A 339 -1.65 4.21 20.80
N GLY A 340 -1.58 3.66 22.01
CA GLY A 340 -1.78 2.23 22.28
C GLY A 340 -3.17 1.73 21.88
N VAL A 341 -4.21 2.51 22.16
CA VAL A 341 -5.59 2.20 21.72
C VAL A 341 -5.67 2.20 20.19
N ILE A 342 -5.13 3.22 19.52
CA ILE A 342 -5.11 3.32 18.07
C ILE A 342 -4.39 2.10 17.46
N LYS A 343 -3.20 1.77 17.97
CA LYS A 343 -2.42 0.60 17.54
C LYS A 343 -3.22 -0.70 17.64
N THR A 344 -3.87 -0.92 18.76
CA THR A 344 -4.66 -2.14 19.01
C THR A 344 -5.84 -2.24 18.05
N GLU A 345 -6.61 -1.18 17.88
CA GLU A 345 -7.78 -1.16 17.00
C GLU A 345 -7.39 -1.36 15.53
N MET A 346 -6.35 -0.67 15.06
CA MET A 346 -5.86 -0.82 13.68
C MET A 346 -5.30 -2.21 13.42
N SER A 347 -4.58 -2.80 14.39
CA SER A 347 -4.05 -4.15 14.27
C SER A 347 -5.18 -5.18 14.16
N ALA A 348 -6.24 -5.03 14.96
CA ALA A 348 -7.43 -5.89 14.87
C ALA A 348 -8.14 -5.78 13.50
N ILE A 349 -8.18 -4.59 12.91
CA ILE A 349 -8.74 -4.39 11.56
C ILE A 349 -7.86 -5.07 10.50
N ALA A 350 -6.53 -4.93 10.60
CA ALA A 350 -5.60 -5.58 9.69
C ALA A 350 -5.64 -7.11 9.79
N GLU A 351 -5.85 -7.66 10.98
CA GLU A 351 -6.02 -9.10 11.18
C GLU A 351 -7.34 -9.60 10.58
N LYS A 352 -8.43 -8.88 10.83
CA LYS A 352 -9.78 -9.27 10.41
C LYS A 352 -10.02 -9.16 8.90
N TYR A 353 -9.48 -8.12 8.26
CA TYR A 353 -9.79 -7.78 6.86
C TYR A 353 -8.58 -7.83 5.92
N GLY A 354 -7.38 -8.03 6.46
CA GLY A 354 -6.16 -8.08 5.66
C GLY A 354 -6.08 -9.34 4.82
N ASP A 355 -5.74 -9.18 3.55
CA ASP A 355 -5.45 -10.24 2.59
C ASP A 355 -3.97 -10.23 2.20
N ASP A 356 -3.58 -11.27 1.47
CA ASP A 356 -2.21 -11.36 0.94
C ASP A 356 -2.05 -10.44 -0.27
N ARG A 357 -0.82 -9.99 -0.49
CA ARG A 357 -0.47 -9.15 -1.63
C ARG A 357 -0.82 -9.83 -2.96
N ARG A 358 -1.52 -9.12 -3.83
CA ARG A 358 -1.90 -9.57 -5.17
C ARG A 358 -0.87 -9.21 -6.22
N SER A 359 -0.38 -7.97 -6.22
CA SER A 359 0.65 -7.51 -7.15
C SER A 359 2.02 -8.06 -6.80
N LYS A 360 2.67 -8.73 -7.74
CA LYS A 360 4.04 -9.22 -7.58
C LYS A 360 5.04 -8.12 -7.91
N ILE A 361 6.19 -8.13 -7.24
CA ILE A 361 7.30 -7.23 -7.54
C ILE A 361 8.36 -8.05 -8.26
N GLY A 362 8.65 -7.68 -9.50
CA GLY A 362 9.68 -8.32 -10.33
C GLY A 362 10.86 -7.38 -10.58
N TYR A 363 11.87 -7.92 -11.21
CA TYR A 363 13.01 -7.12 -11.65
C TYR A 363 12.60 -6.24 -12.83
N ASP A 364 13.17 -5.03 -12.88
CA ASP A 364 13.08 -4.19 -14.06
C ASP A 364 14.22 -4.54 -15.00
N GLU A 365 13.89 -4.85 -16.26
CA GLU A 365 14.90 -5.09 -17.30
C GLU A 365 15.79 -3.86 -17.57
N LEU A 366 15.37 -2.67 -17.12
CA LEU A 366 16.18 -1.45 -17.17
C LEU A 366 17.04 -1.28 -15.90
N ASP A 367 16.73 -1.94 -14.80
CA ASP A 367 17.54 -1.99 -13.59
C ASP A 367 18.56 -3.13 -13.63
N ILE A 368 18.36 -4.13 -14.50
CA ILE A 368 19.40 -5.10 -14.86
C ILE A 368 20.31 -4.38 -15.84
N SER A 369 21.51 -4.04 -15.40
CA SER A 369 22.54 -3.59 -16.35
C SER A 369 22.73 -4.68 -17.41
N MET A 370 22.99 -4.30 -18.65
CA MET A 370 23.32 -5.30 -19.71
C MET A 370 24.41 -6.27 -19.24
N GLU A 371 25.19 -5.86 -18.26
CA GLU A 371 26.24 -6.64 -17.61
C GLU A 371 25.69 -7.81 -16.77
N ASP A 372 24.56 -7.65 -16.09
CA ASP A 372 23.95 -8.69 -15.25
C ASP A 372 23.29 -9.83 -16.06
N LEU A 373 22.95 -9.56 -17.33
CA LEU A 373 22.38 -10.55 -18.25
C LEU A 373 23.45 -11.41 -18.95
N ILE A 374 24.72 -11.04 -18.81
CA ILE A 374 25.82 -11.73 -19.48
C ILE A 374 26.42 -12.73 -18.52
N PRO A 375 26.51 -14.02 -18.91
CA PRO A 375 27.17 -15.01 -18.07
C PRO A 375 28.63 -14.64 -17.82
N ARG A 376 29.07 -14.78 -16.58
CA ARG A 376 30.44 -14.53 -16.19
C ARG A 376 31.33 -15.67 -16.70
N GLU A 377 31.93 -15.45 -17.82
CA GLU A 377 32.81 -16.43 -18.50
C GLU A 377 34.25 -15.93 -18.61
N ASN A 378 35.18 -16.85 -18.52
CA ASN A 378 36.58 -16.55 -18.85
C ASN A 378 36.72 -16.38 -20.36
N THR A 379 37.29 -15.28 -20.78
CA THR A 379 37.49 -14.93 -22.18
C THR A 379 38.94 -14.57 -22.46
N ILE A 380 39.37 -14.79 -23.69
CA ILE A 380 40.67 -14.38 -24.20
C ILE A 380 40.44 -13.25 -25.21
N ILE A 381 41.18 -12.18 -25.03
CA ILE A 381 41.23 -11.08 -25.97
C ILE A 381 42.54 -11.18 -26.72
N ALA A 382 42.45 -11.27 -28.04
CA ALA A 382 43.60 -11.21 -28.95
C ALA A 382 43.67 -9.82 -29.60
N MET A 383 44.82 -9.21 -29.56
CA MET A 383 45.12 -7.94 -30.22
C MET A 383 46.22 -8.16 -31.25
N THR A 384 46.03 -7.62 -32.45
CA THR A 384 47.01 -7.71 -33.53
C THR A 384 47.87 -6.45 -33.60
N SER A 385 49.02 -6.55 -34.28
CA SER A 385 49.97 -5.42 -34.47
C SER A 385 49.33 -4.24 -35.20
N LEU A 386 48.34 -4.49 -36.07
CA LEU A 386 47.57 -3.43 -36.75
C LEU A 386 46.42 -2.90 -35.91
N GLY A 387 46.28 -3.39 -34.65
CA GLY A 387 45.29 -2.88 -33.68
C GLY A 387 43.89 -3.48 -33.80
N TYR A 388 43.68 -4.61 -34.46
CA TYR A 388 42.44 -5.35 -34.43
C TYR A 388 42.31 -6.13 -33.12
N ILE A 389 41.14 -6.08 -32.52
CA ILE A 389 40.84 -6.76 -31.28
C ILE A 389 39.69 -7.74 -31.47
N LYS A 390 39.84 -8.96 -30.93
CA LYS A 390 38.80 -9.97 -30.96
C LYS A 390 38.69 -10.67 -29.62
N ARG A 391 37.44 -10.81 -29.12
CA ARG A 391 37.15 -11.63 -27.97
C ARG A 391 36.86 -13.08 -28.40
N MET A 392 37.36 -14.03 -27.60
CA MET A 392 37.16 -15.48 -27.81
C MET A 392 36.91 -16.16 -26.47
N THR A 393 36.16 -17.25 -26.47
CA THR A 393 35.99 -18.10 -25.29
C THR A 393 37.20 -18.98 -25.06
N VAL A 394 37.53 -19.28 -23.82
CA VAL A 394 38.66 -20.13 -23.42
C VAL A 394 38.56 -21.52 -24.05
N ASP A 395 37.37 -22.02 -24.29
CA ASP A 395 37.11 -23.33 -24.92
C ASP A 395 37.68 -23.45 -26.33
N ASN A 396 37.95 -22.35 -27.01
CA ASN A 396 38.62 -22.34 -28.33
C ASN A 396 40.12 -22.59 -28.23
N PHE A 397 40.71 -22.54 -27.02
CA PHE A 397 42.15 -22.75 -26.78
C PHE A 397 42.41 -24.06 -26.04
N LYS A 398 41.95 -25.20 -26.58
CA LYS A 398 42.24 -26.51 -26.01
C LYS A 398 43.68 -26.94 -26.31
N ALA A 399 44.35 -27.48 -25.29
CA ALA A 399 45.69 -28.07 -25.47
C ALA A 399 45.64 -29.18 -26.53
N GLN A 400 46.53 -29.11 -27.51
CA GLN A 400 46.65 -30.14 -28.54
C GLN A 400 47.82 -31.06 -28.24
N ASN A 401 47.65 -32.37 -28.51
CA ASN A 401 48.72 -33.36 -28.45
C ASN A 401 49.66 -33.20 -29.63
N ARG A 402 50.87 -33.80 -29.52
CA ARG A 402 51.86 -33.79 -30.61
C ARG A 402 51.26 -34.28 -31.93
N GLY A 403 51.34 -33.47 -32.99
CA GLY A 403 50.77 -33.73 -34.31
C GLY A 403 49.40 -33.04 -34.58
N GLY A 404 48.89 -32.22 -33.68
CA GLY A 404 47.68 -31.42 -33.89
C GLY A 404 47.87 -30.34 -34.98
N ARG A 405 46.75 -30.00 -35.69
CA ARG A 405 46.73 -29.02 -36.80
C ARG A 405 46.81 -27.54 -36.38
N GLY A 406 47.05 -27.24 -35.10
CA GLY A 406 46.98 -25.87 -34.57
C GLY A 406 45.53 -25.36 -34.45
N ILE A 407 45.32 -24.34 -33.59
CA ILE A 407 44.03 -23.66 -33.43
C ILE A 407 44.11 -22.30 -34.11
N LYS A 408 43.21 -22.04 -35.07
CA LYS A 408 43.06 -20.71 -35.67
C LYS A 408 42.29 -19.79 -34.70
N GLY A 409 43.00 -19.04 -33.88
CA GLY A 409 42.37 -18.16 -32.91
C GLY A 409 41.68 -16.96 -33.55
N MET A 410 42.34 -16.34 -34.56
CA MET A 410 41.79 -15.17 -35.28
C MET A 410 42.24 -15.25 -36.74
N GLN A 411 41.41 -14.83 -37.68
CA GLN A 411 41.86 -14.59 -39.05
C GLN A 411 42.56 -13.22 -39.09
N THR A 412 43.83 -13.21 -39.39
CA THR A 412 44.62 -12.00 -39.60
C THR A 412 44.63 -11.64 -41.10
N ILE A 413 44.78 -10.37 -41.42
CA ILE A 413 45.02 -9.88 -42.78
C ILE A 413 46.48 -10.22 -43.15
N ASP A 414 46.80 -10.29 -44.45
CA ASP A 414 48.17 -10.47 -44.89
C ASP A 414 49.10 -9.40 -44.27
N GLU A 415 50.23 -9.84 -43.70
CA GLU A 415 51.19 -9.04 -42.94
C GLU A 415 50.83 -8.64 -41.54
N ASP A 416 49.66 -9.10 -40.98
CA ASP A 416 49.23 -8.84 -39.58
C ASP A 416 49.45 -10.12 -38.73
N TYR A 417 49.82 -9.92 -37.46
CA TYR A 417 50.03 -11.01 -36.50
C TYR A 417 49.51 -10.64 -35.13
N ILE A 418 49.19 -11.65 -34.30
CA ILE A 418 48.72 -11.45 -32.93
C ILE A 418 49.93 -11.00 -32.10
N GLU A 419 49.82 -9.81 -31.53
CA GLU A 419 50.81 -9.18 -30.68
C GLU A 419 50.56 -9.48 -29.20
N ASP A 420 49.31 -9.32 -28.74
CA ASP A 420 48.92 -9.52 -27.34
C ASP A 420 47.77 -10.50 -27.19
N LEU A 421 47.86 -11.32 -26.12
CA LEU A 421 46.79 -12.21 -25.64
C LEU A 421 46.52 -11.92 -24.16
N LEU A 422 45.34 -11.43 -23.86
CA LEU A 422 44.92 -11.11 -22.49
C LEU A 422 43.82 -12.08 -22.04
N MET A 423 44.05 -12.77 -20.93
CA MET A 423 43.06 -13.63 -20.31
C MET A 423 42.28 -12.80 -19.27
N THR A 424 40.97 -12.79 -19.39
CA THR A 424 40.07 -11.93 -18.58
C THR A 424 38.69 -12.53 -18.46
N THR A 425 37.72 -11.78 -17.89
CA THR A 425 36.32 -12.19 -17.79
C THR A 425 35.41 -11.25 -18.55
N THR A 426 34.20 -11.71 -18.90
CA THR A 426 33.19 -10.91 -19.62
C THR A 426 32.78 -9.63 -18.90
N HIS A 427 32.98 -9.52 -17.57
CA HIS A 427 32.63 -8.37 -16.76
C HIS A 427 33.75 -7.37 -16.49
N HIS A 428 34.95 -7.58 -17.05
CA HIS A 428 36.01 -6.63 -16.88
C HIS A 428 35.96 -5.52 -17.95
N TYR A 429 36.60 -4.40 -17.63
CA TYR A 429 36.75 -3.27 -18.53
C TYR A 429 38.15 -3.28 -19.11
N LEU A 430 38.29 -2.97 -20.42
CA LEU A 430 39.52 -2.67 -21.07
C LEU A 430 39.74 -1.17 -21.14
N ASN A 431 40.88 -0.71 -20.65
CA ASN A 431 41.30 0.67 -20.76
C ASN A 431 42.40 0.77 -21.85
N PHE A 432 42.09 1.52 -22.89
CA PHE A 432 43.04 1.80 -23.97
C PHE A 432 43.66 3.18 -23.76
N PHE A 433 44.96 3.21 -23.45
CA PHE A 433 45.70 4.45 -23.32
C PHE A 433 46.41 4.75 -24.67
N THR A 434 46.09 5.91 -25.24
CA THR A 434 46.68 6.32 -26.51
C THR A 434 47.93 7.18 -26.30
N ASN A 435 48.81 7.21 -27.30
CA ASN A 435 50.00 8.09 -27.33
C ASN A 435 49.62 9.62 -27.33
N MET A 436 48.34 9.94 -27.58
CA MET A 436 47.81 11.29 -27.53
C MET A 436 47.23 11.67 -26.14
N GLY A 437 47.49 10.86 -25.10
CA GLY A 437 47.01 11.12 -23.73
C GLY A 437 45.50 10.91 -23.51
N ARG A 438 44.81 10.21 -24.41
CA ARG A 438 43.41 9.87 -24.29
C ARG A 438 43.24 8.45 -23.74
N VAL A 439 42.21 8.24 -22.93
CA VAL A 439 41.79 6.94 -22.41
C VAL A 439 40.44 6.58 -23.00
N TYR A 440 40.33 5.38 -23.57
CA TYR A 440 39.06 4.82 -24.01
C TYR A 440 38.73 3.61 -23.16
N LEU A 441 37.48 3.55 -22.65
CA LEU A 441 36.97 2.47 -21.85
C LEU A 441 36.07 1.59 -22.71
N SER A 442 36.27 0.29 -22.72
CA SER A 442 35.38 -0.67 -23.39
C SER A 442 35.06 -1.83 -22.47
N LEU A 443 33.77 -2.22 -22.42
CA LEU A 443 33.32 -3.47 -21.78
C LEU A 443 33.71 -4.66 -22.66
N ILE A 444 34.26 -5.72 -22.06
CA ILE A 444 34.79 -6.87 -22.80
C ILE A 444 33.73 -7.63 -23.59
N HIS A 445 32.48 -7.64 -23.11
CA HIS A 445 31.37 -8.31 -23.82
C HIS A 445 30.94 -7.58 -25.11
N ILE A 446 31.26 -6.27 -25.27
CA ILE A 446 30.88 -5.43 -26.42
C ILE A 446 31.98 -5.50 -27.51
N SER A 447 33.14 -6.08 -27.21
CA SER A 447 34.25 -6.15 -28.15
C SER A 447 33.95 -7.12 -29.29
N GLU A 448 33.12 -6.70 -30.25
CA GLU A 448 33.04 -7.29 -31.58
C GLU A 448 34.17 -6.72 -32.47
N PRO A 449 34.61 -7.44 -33.53
CA PRO A 449 35.67 -6.97 -34.39
C PRO A 449 35.25 -5.71 -35.14
N THR A 450 35.49 -4.54 -34.56
CA THR A 450 35.29 -3.25 -35.23
C THR A 450 36.61 -2.74 -35.74
N ARG A 451 36.63 -2.43 -37.05
CA ARG A 451 37.71 -1.74 -37.72
C ARG A 451 37.91 -0.35 -37.09
N ARG A 452 39.12 -0.04 -36.69
CA ARG A 452 39.50 1.33 -36.32
C ARG A 452 39.29 2.24 -37.52
N SER A 453 38.49 3.30 -37.36
CA SER A 453 38.53 4.50 -38.20
C SER A 453 39.65 5.43 -37.72
#